data_81a6fe902ae421cb7fbb703ae0b002b3
#
_entry.id   81a6fe902ae421cb7fbb703ae0b002b3
#
_cell.length_a   1.000
_cell.length_b   1.000
_cell.length_c   1.000
_cell.angle_alpha   90.00
_cell.angle_beta   90.00
_cell.angle_gamma   90.00
#
_symmetry.space_group_name_H-M   'P 1'
#
loop_
_entity.id
_entity.type
_entity.pdbx_description
1 polymer ?
#
loop_
_entity_poly.entity_id
_entity_poly.type
_entity_poly.pdbx_seq_one_letter_code
_entity_poly.pdbx_strand_id
1 'polypeptide(L)'
;MSPARRLATLRWVIVAVWLVLLITRIVVVSTAPGVDLSWYGIVEFGAIALGVVVIVVAVVRTATVRRRQADEALALAIRRIDPTVWLVPAAPTPELRGIVDEVRPDTHLGSRVTWAFGATEASLWELDERRATRLLVIRWSRVVHVGLEDVADGVDGSGQLGSSARPGGSGGARRACAVAIHHVRPDDTPAVATFFVRTAPGSRRLLGRGPRLDRLVADLARERIVA
;
A
#
# COMPACT_ATOMS: atom_id res chain seq x y z
N MET A 1 4.75 -22.84 12.74
CA MET A 1 4.05 -23.28 11.51
C MET A 1 4.27 -22.23 10.43
N SER A 2 4.82 -22.64 9.27
CA SER A 2 5.07 -21.72 8.15
C SER A 2 3.76 -21.18 7.56
N PRO A 3 3.69 -19.93 7.10
CA PRO A 3 2.47 -19.33 6.54
C PRO A 3 1.93 -20.11 5.32
N ALA A 4 2.81 -20.78 4.59
CA ALA A 4 2.42 -21.65 3.48
C ALA A 4 1.61 -22.87 3.92
N ARG A 5 1.95 -23.49 5.06
CA ARG A 5 1.17 -24.60 5.61
C ARG A 5 -0.22 -24.17 6.07
N ARG A 6 -0.37 -22.99 6.66
CA ARG A 6 -1.67 -22.44 7.07
C ARG A 6 -2.60 -22.20 5.87
N LEU A 7 -2.05 -21.71 4.76
CA LEU A 7 -2.84 -21.53 3.53
C LEU A 7 -3.25 -22.86 2.90
N ALA A 8 -2.35 -23.85 2.92
CA ALA A 8 -2.68 -25.19 2.46
C ALA A 8 -3.79 -25.82 3.33
N THR A 9 -3.67 -25.70 4.66
CA THR A 9 -4.69 -26.20 5.59
C THR A 9 -6.04 -25.53 5.36
N LEU A 10 -6.06 -24.19 5.16
CA LEU A 10 -7.30 -23.46 4.89
C LEU A 10 -7.97 -23.93 3.58
N ARG A 11 -7.19 -24.16 2.53
CA ARG A 11 -7.71 -24.71 1.25
C ARG A 11 -8.34 -26.06 1.46
N TRP A 12 -7.69 -26.96 2.20
CA TRP A 12 -8.23 -28.30 2.48
C TRP A 12 -9.48 -28.27 3.36
N VAL A 13 -9.55 -27.36 4.34
CA VAL A 13 -10.75 -27.15 5.15
C VAL A 13 -11.92 -26.69 4.28
N ILE A 14 -11.70 -25.75 3.37
CA ILE A 14 -12.75 -25.28 2.45
C ILE A 14 -13.24 -26.42 1.56
N VAL A 15 -12.31 -27.19 0.98
CA VAL A 15 -12.65 -28.34 0.14
C VAL A 15 -13.42 -29.39 0.94
N ALA A 16 -13.00 -29.68 2.18
CA ALA A 16 -13.68 -30.65 3.05
C ALA A 16 -15.11 -30.17 3.39
N VAL A 17 -15.31 -28.91 3.73
CA VAL A 17 -16.64 -28.34 4.00
C VAL A 17 -17.56 -28.47 2.76
N TRP A 18 -17.04 -28.13 1.58
CA TRP A 18 -17.77 -28.28 0.33
C TRP A 18 -18.15 -29.74 0.05
N LEU A 19 -17.24 -30.65 0.29
CA LEU A 19 -17.47 -32.10 0.07
C LEU A 19 -18.51 -32.63 1.03
N VAL A 20 -18.50 -32.23 2.29
CA VAL A 20 -19.52 -32.58 3.29
C VAL A 20 -20.89 -32.05 2.87
N LEU A 21 -21.00 -30.78 2.45
CA LEU A 21 -22.26 -30.19 1.98
C LEU A 21 -22.79 -30.93 0.74
N LEU A 22 -21.93 -31.28 -0.21
CA LEU A 22 -22.29 -32.02 -1.40
C LEU A 22 -22.82 -33.44 -1.07
N ILE A 23 -22.11 -34.16 -0.20
CA ILE A 23 -22.51 -35.48 0.25
C ILE A 23 -23.86 -35.42 0.99
N THR A 24 -24.01 -34.47 1.91
CA THR A 24 -25.26 -34.24 2.64
C THR A 24 -26.42 -33.97 1.67
N ARG A 25 -26.21 -33.17 0.65
CA ARG A 25 -27.19 -32.89 -0.40
C ARG A 25 -27.61 -34.18 -1.14
N ILE A 26 -26.64 -34.97 -1.57
CA ILE A 26 -26.91 -36.23 -2.29
C ILE A 26 -27.71 -37.16 -1.41
N VAL A 27 -27.33 -37.33 -0.13
CA VAL A 27 -28.02 -38.19 0.82
C VAL A 27 -29.47 -37.74 1.06
N VAL A 28 -29.68 -36.43 1.31
CA VAL A 28 -31.03 -35.88 1.54
C VAL A 28 -31.92 -36.06 0.33
N VAL A 29 -31.42 -35.77 -0.88
CA VAL A 29 -32.19 -35.94 -2.12
C VAL A 29 -32.53 -37.42 -2.40
N SER A 30 -31.62 -38.34 -2.05
CA SER A 30 -31.81 -39.77 -2.32
C SER A 30 -32.69 -40.47 -1.28
N THR A 31 -32.75 -39.99 -0.04
CA THR A 31 -33.47 -40.65 1.06
C THR A 31 -34.85 -40.09 1.35
N ALA A 32 -35.18 -38.91 0.89
CA ALA A 32 -36.45 -38.24 1.18
C ALA A 32 -37.10 -37.62 -0.06
N PRO A 33 -37.61 -38.41 -1.01
CA PRO A 33 -38.38 -37.91 -2.15
C PRO A 33 -39.70 -37.34 -1.64
N GLY A 34 -39.85 -36.05 -1.52
CA GLY A 34 -41.07 -35.37 -1.08
C GLY A 34 -40.91 -34.33 0.03
N VAL A 35 -39.68 -34.10 0.52
CA VAL A 35 -39.40 -33.01 1.45
C VAL A 35 -39.34 -31.67 0.68
N ASP A 36 -40.03 -30.66 1.21
CA ASP A 36 -39.95 -29.29 0.65
C ASP A 36 -38.51 -28.75 0.75
N LEU A 37 -37.80 -28.81 -0.36
CA LEU A 37 -36.39 -28.41 -0.49
C LEU A 37 -36.20 -26.88 -0.56
N SER A 38 -37.26 -26.07 -0.46
CA SER A 38 -37.19 -24.62 -0.53
C SER A 38 -36.28 -24.05 0.56
N TRP A 39 -36.37 -24.62 1.78
CA TRP A 39 -35.51 -24.20 2.89
C TRP A 39 -34.04 -24.57 2.73
N TYR A 40 -33.79 -25.71 2.05
CA TYR A 40 -32.43 -26.19 1.81
C TYR A 40 -31.64 -25.27 0.87
N GLY A 41 -32.32 -24.66 -0.11
CA GLY A 41 -31.72 -23.66 -1.01
C GLY A 41 -31.18 -22.44 -0.25
N ILE A 42 -31.94 -21.98 0.75
CA ILE A 42 -31.51 -20.80 1.56
C ILE A 42 -30.26 -21.12 2.36
N VAL A 43 -30.20 -22.32 2.98
CA VAL A 43 -29.01 -22.76 3.74
C VAL A 43 -27.80 -22.95 2.83
N GLU A 44 -27.98 -23.52 1.65
CA GLU A 44 -26.92 -23.69 0.66
C GLU A 44 -26.34 -22.34 0.19
N PHE A 45 -27.21 -21.39 -0.19
CA PHE A 45 -26.79 -20.05 -0.54
C PHE A 45 -26.09 -19.33 0.62
N GLY A 46 -26.59 -19.47 1.85
CA GLY A 46 -25.96 -18.92 3.04
C GLY A 46 -24.56 -19.48 3.29
N ALA A 47 -24.39 -20.80 3.14
CA ALA A 47 -23.09 -21.45 3.29
C ALA A 47 -22.09 -21.03 2.20
N ILE A 48 -22.55 -20.90 0.95
CA ILE A 48 -21.73 -20.39 -0.16
C ILE A 48 -21.30 -18.95 0.12
N ALA A 49 -22.24 -18.08 0.49
CA ALA A 49 -21.95 -16.68 0.80
C ALA A 49 -20.94 -16.55 1.95
N LEU A 50 -21.11 -17.31 3.01
CA LEU A 50 -20.18 -17.36 4.14
C LEU A 50 -18.79 -17.85 3.70
N GLY A 51 -18.70 -18.89 2.88
CA GLY A 51 -17.45 -19.39 2.32
C GLY A 51 -16.71 -18.34 1.50
N VAL A 52 -17.42 -17.60 0.64
CA VAL A 52 -16.86 -16.51 -0.14
C VAL A 52 -16.32 -15.39 0.78
N VAL A 53 -17.09 -14.99 1.79
CA VAL A 53 -16.67 -13.96 2.76
C VAL A 53 -15.39 -14.38 3.47
N VAL A 54 -15.31 -15.63 3.96
CA VAL A 54 -14.10 -16.16 4.62
C VAL A 54 -12.89 -16.13 3.70
N ILE A 55 -13.07 -16.54 2.43
CA ILE A 55 -11.98 -16.50 1.43
C ILE A 55 -11.51 -15.06 1.19
N VAL A 56 -12.44 -14.14 0.97
CA VAL A 56 -12.10 -12.72 0.74
C VAL A 56 -11.35 -12.13 1.94
N VAL A 57 -11.84 -12.37 3.16
CA VAL A 57 -11.18 -11.91 4.39
C VAL A 57 -9.78 -12.52 4.53
N ALA A 58 -9.63 -13.82 4.27
CA ALA A 58 -8.33 -14.48 4.33
C ALA A 58 -7.34 -13.92 3.29
N VAL A 59 -7.78 -13.67 2.07
CA VAL A 59 -6.94 -13.08 1.00
C VAL A 59 -6.52 -11.66 1.36
N VAL A 60 -7.47 -10.82 1.79
CA VAL A 60 -7.18 -9.43 2.20
C VAL A 60 -6.22 -9.40 3.38
N ARG A 61 -6.47 -10.23 4.40
CA ARG A 61 -5.60 -10.32 5.59
C ARG A 61 -4.19 -10.79 5.22
N THR A 62 -4.07 -11.79 4.37
CA THR A 62 -2.76 -12.30 3.92
C THR A 62 -2.00 -11.24 3.12
N ALA A 63 -2.70 -10.53 2.23
CA ALA A 63 -2.10 -9.45 1.45
C ALA A 63 -1.62 -8.31 2.34
N THR A 64 -2.38 -7.93 3.38
CA THR A 64 -1.97 -6.87 4.32
C THR A 64 -0.77 -7.28 5.17
N VAL A 65 -0.74 -8.53 5.65
CA VAL A 65 0.41 -9.05 6.43
C VAL A 65 1.68 -9.07 5.56
N ARG A 66 1.59 -9.58 4.32
CA ARG A 66 2.74 -9.61 3.40
C ARG A 66 3.28 -8.20 3.13
N ARG A 67 2.38 -7.22 2.97
CA ARG A 67 2.79 -5.82 2.76
C ARG A 67 3.52 -5.23 3.96
N ARG A 68 3.02 -5.48 5.18
CA ARG A 68 3.69 -5.03 6.40
C ARG A 68 5.07 -5.67 6.53
N GLN A 69 5.19 -6.97 6.31
CA GLN A 69 6.46 -7.68 6.34
C GLN A 69 7.47 -7.12 5.32
N ALA A 70 7.00 -6.78 4.11
CA ALA A 70 7.87 -6.16 3.10
C ALA A 70 8.37 -4.77 3.54
N ASP A 71 7.48 -3.91 4.09
CA ASP A 71 7.88 -2.60 4.58
C ASP A 71 8.82 -2.69 5.80
N GLU A 72 8.56 -3.64 6.71
CA GLU A 72 9.45 -3.92 7.85
C GLU A 72 10.81 -4.44 7.39
N ALA A 73 10.85 -5.34 6.39
CA ALA A 73 12.10 -5.83 5.82
C ALA A 73 12.92 -4.71 5.17
N LEU A 74 12.23 -3.81 4.43
CA LEU A 74 12.87 -2.63 3.85
C LEU A 74 13.42 -1.70 4.95
N ALA A 75 12.61 -1.42 5.97
CA ALA A 75 13.03 -0.58 7.09
C ALA A 75 14.24 -1.15 7.83
N LEU A 76 14.27 -2.47 8.05
CA LEU A 76 15.41 -3.14 8.66
C LEU A 76 16.66 -3.09 7.77
N ALA A 77 16.49 -3.25 6.45
CA ALA A 77 17.60 -3.15 5.51
C ALA A 77 18.22 -1.75 5.49
N ILE A 78 17.39 -0.70 5.51
CA ILE A 78 17.86 0.69 5.55
C ILE A 78 18.57 0.98 6.88
N ARG A 79 17.98 0.57 8.02
CA ARG A 79 18.58 0.78 9.35
C ARG A 79 19.89 0.01 9.59
N ARG A 80 20.17 -1.03 8.81
CA ARG A 80 21.47 -1.71 8.84
C ARG A 80 22.58 -0.86 8.21
N ILE A 81 22.20 0.01 7.25
CA ILE A 81 23.11 0.93 6.57
C ILE A 81 23.32 2.16 7.44
N ASP A 82 22.21 2.74 7.90
CA ASP A 82 22.22 3.91 8.79
C ASP A 82 21.13 3.73 9.87
N PRO A 83 21.49 3.45 11.12
CA PRO A 83 20.52 3.24 12.19
C PRO A 83 19.83 4.52 12.67
N THR A 84 20.35 5.69 12.31
CA THR A 84 19.87 6.99 12.80
C THR A 84 18.77 7.60 11.91
N VAL A 85 18.53 7.03 10.73
CA VAL A 85 17.57 7.59 9.78
C VAL A 85 16.13 7.53 10.27
N TRP A 86 15.40 8.57 10.00
CA TRP A 86 13.97 8.61 10.18
C TRP A 86 13.27 8.08 8.91
N LEU A 87 12.43 7.06 9.07
CA LEU A 87 11.77 6.38 7.95
C LEU A 87 10.32 6.84 7.81
N VAL A 88 9.96 7.31 6.62
CA VAL A 88 8.61 7.76 6.27
C VAL A 88 8.08 6.89 5.14
N PRO A 89 7.07 6.04 5.39
CA PRO A 89 6.44 5.26 4.34
C PRO A 89 5.64 6.20 3.43
N ALA A 90 5.87 6.08 2.12
CA ALA A 90 5.31 6.99 1.14
C ALA A 90 4.70 6.28 -0.07
N ALA A 91 3.93 7.02 -0.85
CA ALA A 91 3.51 6.65 -2.18
C ALA A 91 4.01 7.73 -3.16
N PRO A 92 4.57 7.33 -4.30
CA PRO A 92 5.08 8.28 -5.27
C PRO A 92 3.95 9.02 -5.99
N THR A 93 4.18 10.28 -6.29
CA THR A 93 3.37 11.05 -7.22
C THR A 93 3.83 10.79 -8.67
N PRO A 94 3.08 11.21 -9.68
CA PRO A 94 3.53 11.15 -11.07
C PRO A 94 4.83 11.92 -11.31
N GLU A 95 5.00 13.08 -10.67
CA GLU A 95 6.20 13.91 -10.76
C GLU A 95 7.44 13.17 -10.22
N LEU A 96 7.31 12.54 -9.04
CA LEU A 96 8.41 11.75 -8.46
C LEU A 96 8.79 10.57 -9.35
N ARG A 97 7.80 9.93 -9.99
CA ARG A 97 8.07 8.87 -10.95
C ARG A 97 8.89 9.40 -12.13
N GLY A 98 8.49 10.54 -12.70
CA GLY A 98 9.25 11.17 -13.78
C GLY A 98 10.71 11.43 -13.42
N ILE A 99 10.97 11.94 -12.20
CA ILE A 99 12.34 12.16 -11.72
C ILE A 99 13.12 10.85 -11.60
N VAL A 100 12.51 9.80 -11.07
CA VAL A 100 13.18 8.49 -10.92
C VAL A 100 13.41 7.85 -12.28
N ASP A 101 12.44 7.89 -13.18
CA ASP A 101 12.56 7.36 -14.54
C ASP A 101 13.65 8.08 -15.35
N GLU A 102 13.83 9.39 -15.12
CA GLU A 102 14.91 10.17 -15.75
C GLU A 102 16.31 9.74 -15.24
N VAL A 103 16.42 9.48 -13.93
CA VAL A 103 17.69 9.06 -13.30
C VAL A 103 17.97 7.56 -13.54
N ARG A 104 16.91 6.75 -13.63
CA ARG A 104 16.98 5.29 -13.77
C ARG A 104 15.87 4.78 -14.70
N PRO A 105 16.04 4.87 -16.02
CA PRO A 105 15.01 4.52 -17.00
C PRO A 105 14.62 3.03 -16.97
N ASP A 106 15.50 2.16 -16.46
CA ASP A 106 15.24 0.71 -16.36
C ASP A 106 14.49 0.30 -15.08
N THR A 107 14.13 1.26 -14.22
CA THR A 107 13.52 0.97 -12.91
C THR A 107 12.10 1.49 -12.89
N HIS A 108 11.11 0.59 -12.88
CA HIS A 108 9.73 0.98 -12.65
C HIS A 108 9.49 1.25 -11.16
N LEU A 109 9.26 2.52 -10.82
CA LEU A 109 8.92 2.89 -9.46
C LEU A 109 7.57 2.30 -9.05
N GLY A 110 7.59 1.39 -8.09
CA GLY A 110 6.39 0.77 -7.55
C GLY A 110 5.51 1.74 -6.79
N SER A 111 4.34 1.28 -6.40
CA SER A 111 3.39 2.11 -5.64
C SER A 111 3.80 2.32 -4.18
N ARG A 112 4.89 1.72 -3.72
CA ARG A 112 5.30 1.68 -2.31
C ARG A 112 6.77 1.97 -2.19
N VAL A 113 7.07 3.12 -1.64
CA VAL A 113 8.42 3.59 -1.41
C VAL A 113 8.59 4.00 0.05
N THR A 114 9.81 4.10 0.50
CA THR A 114 10.13 4.60 1.83
C THR A 114 11.20 5.70 1.69
N TRP A 115 10.90 6.85 2.23
CA TRP A 115 11.88 7.90 2.42
C TRP A 115 12.68 7.63 3.69
N ALA A 116 13.98 7.73 3.59
CA ALA A 116 14.91 7.71 4.73
C ALA A 116 15.56 9.09 4.84
N PHE A 117 15.28 9.77 5.92
CA PHE A 117 15.82 11.09 6.23
C PHE A 117 16.95 10.93 7.22
N GLY A 118 18.17 11.10 6.74
CA GLY A 118 19.39 11.09 7.55
C GLY A 118 19.90 12.49 7.84
N ALA A 119 20.99 12.60 8.59
CA ALA A 119 21.57 13.89 8.99
C ALA A 119 22.06 14.73 7.78
N THR A 120 22.56 14.10 6.72
CA THR A 120 23.16 14.79 5.56
C THR A 120 22.33 14.72 4.30
N GLU A 121 21.40 13.77 4.20
CA GLU A 121 20.68 13.50 2.98
C GLU A 121 19.30 12.88 3.23
N ALA A 122 18.39 13.12 2.31
CA ALA A 122 17.14 12.37 2.15
C ALA A 122 17.33 11.34 1.03
N SER A 123 16.92 10.10 1.24
CA SER A 123 17.03 9.05 0.25
C SER A 123 15.74 8.28 0.06
N LEU A 124 15.42 8.01 -1.20
CA LEU A 124 14.24 7.23 -1.59
C LEU A 124 14.63 5.77 -1.79
N TRP A 125 13.87 4.87 -1.17
CA TRP A 125 14.13 3.45 -1.20
C TRP A 125 12.90 2.67 -1.64
N GLU A 126 13.17 1.59 -2.37
CA GLU A 126 12.17 0.59 -2.74
C GLU A 126 12.68 -0.81 -2.44
N LEU A 127 11.76 -1.73 -2.15
CA LEU A 127 12.06 -3.14 -2.03
C LEU A 127 11.75 -3.81 -3.37
N ASP A 128 12.79 -4.07 -4.15
CA ASP A 128 12.70 -4.82 -5.39
C ASP A 128 13.24 -6.23 -5.16
N GLU A 129 12.48 -7.27 -5.52
CA GLU A 129 12.83 -8.70 -5.42
C GLU A 129 13.56 -9.11 -4.14
N ARG A 130 13.19 -8.52 -2.98
CA ARG A 130 13.81 -8.66 -1.64
C ARG A 130 15.13 -7.90 -1.44
N ARG A 131 15.53 -7.05 -2.38
CA ARG A 131 16.66 -6.15 -2.21
C ARG A 131 16.15 -4.74 -1.97
N ALA A 132 16.73 -4.08 -0.96
CA ALA A 132 16.51 -2.67 -0.75
C ALA A 132 17.35 -1.89 -1.75
N THR A 133 16.70 -1.22 -2.69
CA THR A 133 17.36 -0.41 -3.71
C THR A 133 17.16 1.05 -3.42
N ARG A 134 18.27 1.82 -3.38
CA ARG A 134 18.22 3.26 -3.22
C ARG A 134 18.06 3.91 -4.59
N LEU A 135 16.92 4.59 -4.79
CA LEU A 135 16.51 5.12 -6.10
C LEU A 135 16.95 6.57 -6.31
N LEU A 136 16.79 7.39 -5.29
CA LEU A 136 17.09 8.83 -5.35
C LEU A 136 17.80 9.26 -4.07
N VAL A 137 18.73 10.22 -4.19
CA VAL A 137 19.42 10.86 -3.07
C VAL A 137 19.37 12.36 -3.23
N ILE A 138 18.92 13.06 -2.21
CA ILE A 138 18.86 14.50 -2.15
C ILE A 138 19.66 14.95 -0.92
N ARG A 139 20.78 15.62 -1.13
CA ARG A 139 21.59 16.19 -0.04
C ARG A 139 20.90 17.42 0.55
N TRP A 140 20.88 17.55 1.86
CA TRP A 140 20.26 18.70 2.52
C TRP A 140 20.85 20.04 2.10
N SER A 141 22.14 20.09 1.78
CA SER A 141 22.79 21.30 1.24
C SER A 141 22.22 21.78 -0.10
N ARG A 142 21.49 20.93 -0.82
CA ARG A 142 20.83 21.26 -2.09
C ARG A 142 19.32 21.45 -1.98
N VAL A 143 18.75 21.26 -0.79
CA VAL A 143 17.32 21.47 -0.55
C VAL A 143 17.05 22.96 -0.33
N VAL A 144 16.19 23.53 -1.14
CA VAL A 144 15.79 24.94 -1.06
C VAL A 144 14.62 25.12 -0.08
N HIS A 145 13.62 24.26 -0.19
CA HIS A 145 12.40 24.34 0.61
C HIS A 145 11.75 22.96 0.78
N VAL A 146 11.11 22.74 1.94
CA VAL A 146 10.24 21.61 2.18
C VAL A 146 8.87 22.14 2.56
N GLY A 147 7.84 21.74 1.84
CA GLY A 147 6.49 22.25 2.03
C GLY A 147 5.41 21.23 1.73
N LEU A 148 4.16 21.69 1.80
CA LEU A 148 2.98 20.94 1.40
C LEU A 148 2.45 21.48 0.08
N GLU A 149 2.16 20.60 -0.86
CA GLU A 149 1.55 20.94 -2.13
C GLU A 149 0.24 20.17 -2.32
N ASP A 150 -0.76 20.83 -2.87
CA ASP A 150 -2.01 20.20 -3.27
C ASP A 150 -1.82 19.62 -4.68
N VAL A 151 -1.61 18.32 -4.75
CA VAL A 151 -1.50 17.61 -6.02
C VAL A 151 -2.89 17.15 -6.45
N ALA A 152 -3.26 17.46 -7.70
CA ALA A 152 -4.46 16.89 -8.28
C ALA A 152 -4.28 15.35 -8.32
N ASP A 153 -5.25 14.62 -7.74
CA ASP A 153 -5.26 13.15 -7.80
C ASP A 153 -5.39 12.71 -9.27
N GLY A 154 -4.28 12.67 -9.97
CA GLY A 154 -4.11 11.89 -11.17
C GLY A 154 -4.00 10.43 -10.74
N VAL A 155 -5.08 9.87 -10.23
CA VAL A 155 -5.18 8.43 -9.96
C VAL A 155 -5.25 7.73 -11.30
N ASP A 156 -4.09 7.48 -11.87
CA ASP A 156 -3.96 6.52 -12.95
C ASP A 156 -4.44 5.17 -12.45
N GLY A 157 -5.53 4.74 -13.09
CA GLY A 157 -6.28 3.56 -12.74
C GLY A 157 -5.48 2.28 -12.79
N SER A 158 -4.91 1.92 -11.66
CA SER A 158 -4.57 0.53 -11.39
C SER A 158 -5.32 0.06 -10.14
N GLY A 159 -6.55 -0.38 -10.36
CA GLY A 159 -7.21 -1.35 -9.49
C GLY A 159 -8.01 -0.78 -8.33
N GLN A 160 -9.05 0.00 -8.58
CA GLN A 160 -10.16 0.09 -7.65
C GLN A 160 -11.48 -0.20 -8.38
N LEU A 161 -11.70 -1.49 -8.63
CA LEU A 161 -13.05 -2.04 -8.76
C LEU A 161 -13.72 -1.90 -7.39
N GLY A 162 -14.77 -1.08 -7.31
CA GLY A 162 -15.67 -1.07 -6.17
C GLY A 162 -15.80 0.24 -5.42
N SER A 163 -16.15 1.32 -6.12
CA SER A 163 -16.91 2.39 -5.49
C SER A 163 -18.06 2.75 -6.45
N SER A 164 -19.25 2.23 -6.12
CA SER A 164 -20.49 2.62 -6.74
C SER A 164 -20.61 4.15 -6.67
N ALA A 165 -20.34 4.80 -7.78
CA ALA A 165 -20.60 6.22 -7.97
C ALA A 165 -22.10 6.45 -7.77
N ARG A 166 -22.49 7.04 -6.64
CA ARG A 166 -23.79 7.69 -6.53
C ARG A 166 -23.81 8.85 -7.52
N PRO A 167 -24.72 8.84 -8.52
CA PRO A 167 -24.88 9.97 -9.41
C PRO A 167 -25.55 11.09 -8.61
N GLY A 168 -24.83 12.17 -8.31
CA GLY A 168 -25.41 13.32 -7.65
C GLY A 168 -24.47 14.22 -6.85
N GLY A 169 -23.18 13.93 -6.76
CA GLY A 169 -22.21 14.84 -6.14
C GLY A 169 -21.32 15.46 -7.21
N SER A 170 -21.25 16.79 -7.27
CA SER A 170 -20.26 17.53 -8.04
C SER A 170 -18.87 16.97 -7.70
N GLY A 171 -18.28 16.21 -8.65
CA GLY A 171 -17.01 15.54 -8.52
C GLY A 171 -15.86 16.56 -8.49
N GLY A 172 -15.71 17.27 -7.39
CA GLY A 172 -14.48 17.98 -7.11
C GLY A 172 -13.38 16.93 -7.00
N ALA A 173 -12.42 16.95 -7.91
CA ALA A 173 -11.20 16.15 -7.81
C ALA A 173 -10.67 16.29 -6.39
N ARG A 174 -10.58 15.17 -5.64
CA ARG A 174 -10.08 15.19 -4.28
C ARG A 174 -8.61 15.58 -4.37
N ARG A 175 -8.29 16.80 -3.99
CA ARG A 175 -6.92 17.25 -3.88
C ARG A 175 -6.28 16.49 -2.73
N ALA A 176 -5.28 15.68 -3.05
CA ALA A 176 -4.48 15.02 -2.05
C ALA A 176 -3.29 15.93 -1.70
N CYS A 177 -3.00 16.05 -0.41
CA CYS A 177 -1.89 16.86 0.06
C CYS A 177 -0.61 16.02 0.03
N ALA A 178 0.37 16.47 -0.76
CA ALA A 178 1.68 15.84 -0.88
C ALA A 178 2.74 16.66 -0.14
N VAL A 179 3.79 16.00 0.31
CA VAL A 179 5.02 16.66 0.76
C VAL A 179 5.87 16.91 -0.46
N ALA A 180 6.36 18.15 -0.60
CA ALA A 180 7.23 18.60 -1.68
C ALA A 180 8.61 18.96 -1.12
N ILE A 181 9.67 18.39 -1.70
CA ILE A 181 11.05 18.71 -1.44
C ILE A 181 11.60 19.43 -2.66
N HIS A 182 11.68 20.75 -2.58
CA HIS A 182 12.31 21.58 -3.61
C HIS A 182 13.83 21.50 -3.45
N HIS A 183 14.52 21.08 -4.48
CA HIS A 183 15.97 20.91 -4.44
C HIS A 183 16.61 21.28 -5.77
N VAL A 184 17.92 21.51 -5.73
CA VAL A 184 18.73 21.75 -6.91
C VAL A 184 19.48 20.47 -7.26
N ARG A 185 19.34 20.00 -8.49
CA ARG A 185 20.03 18.82 -9.00
C ARG A 185 21.55 19.07 -9.11
N PRO A 186 22.37 18.01 -9.34
CA PRO A 186 23.81 18.16 -9.57
C PRO A 186 24.19 19.05 -10.75
N ASP A 187 23.29 19.16 -11.73
CA ASP A 187 23.41 20.00 -12.94
C ASP A 187 22.91 21.45 -12.73
N ASP A 188 22.65 21.83 -11.47
CA ASP A 188 22.10 23.12 -11.05
C ASP A 188 20.68 23.43 -11.56
N THR A 189 19.96 22.43 -12.06
CA THR A 189 18.54 22.58 -12.42
C THR A 189 17.64 22.42 -11.20
N PRO A 190 16.57 23.23 -11.07
CA PRO A 190 15.60 23.06 -10.00
C PRO A 190 14.73 21.83 -10.25
N ALA A 191 14.44 21.09 -9.19
CA ALA A 191 13.54 19.94 -9.21
C ALA A 191 12.70 19.89 -7.92
N VAL A 192 11.53 19.26 -8.02
CA VAL A 192 10.62 19.09 -6.90
C VAL A 192 10.25 17.63 -6.76
N ALA A 193 10.67 17.01 -5.68
CA ALA A 193 10.30 15.63 -5.36
C ALA A 193 9.06 15.64 -4.48
N THR A 194 7.91 15.27 -5.06
CA THR A 194 6.62 15.22 -4.37
C THR A 194 6.23 13.80 -4.01
N PHE A 195 5.66 13.59 -2.82
CA PHE A 195 5.19 12.28 -2.39
C PHE A 195 4.04 12.37 -1.39
N PHE A 196 3.19 11.35 -1.40
CA PHE A 196 2.15 11.20 -0.40
C PHE A 196 2.66 10.39 0.78
N VAL A 197 2.41 10.87 1.99
CA VAL A 197 2.75 10.14 3.22
C VAL A 197 1.69 9.11 3.52
N ARG A 198 2.08 7.90 3.90
CA ARG A 198 1.16 6.84 4.34
C ARG A 198 0.95 6.89 5.83
N THR A 199 -0.25 6.52 6.28
CA THR A 199 -0.61 6.54 7.71
C THR A 199 0.20 5.55 8.56
N ALA A 200 0.67 4.46 7.97
CA ALA A 200 1.48 3.44 8.62
C ALA A 200 2.17 2.55 7.58
N PRO A 201 3.26 1.84 7.93
CA PRO A 201 3.84 0.78 7.13
C PRO A 201 2.77 -0.28 6.77
N GLY A 202 2.75 -0.71 5.52
CA GLY A 202 1.75 -1.67 4.99
C GLY A 202 0.38 -1.07 4.67
N SER A 203 0.08 0.14 5.11
CA SER A 203 -1.18 0.81 4.84
C SER A 203 -1.28 1.29 3.40
N ARG A 204 -2.50 1.24 2.83
CA ARG A 204 -2.83 1.93 1.57
C ARG A 204 -3.39 3.33 1.80
N ARG A 205 -3.73 3.66 3.07
CA ARG A 205 -4.31 4.95 3.39
C ARG A 205 -3.22 6.01 3.39
N LEU A 206 -3.47 7.08 2.68
CA LEU A 206 -2.63 8.27 2.68
C LEU A 206 -2.97 9.14 3.89
N LEU A 207 -1.96 9.83 4.40
CA LEU A 207 -2.14 10.83 5.44
C LEU A 207 -2.68 12.09 4.77
N GLY A 208 -3.92 12.44 5.10
CA GLY A 208 -4.52 13.69 4.63
C GLY A 208 -3.94 14.91 5.33
N ARG A 209 -4.31 16.09 4.83
CA ARG A 209 -3.95 17.37 5.44
C ARG A 209 -4.40 17.41 6.90
N GLY A 210 -3.51 17.81 7.79
CA GLY A 210 -3.78 17.90 9.21
C GLY A 210 -2.52 17.95 10.08
N PRO A 211 -2.67 18.09 11.39
CA PRO A 211 -1.57 18.41 12.32
C PRO A 211 -0.45 17.38 12.34
N ARG A 212 -0.70 16.14 11.92
CA ARG A 212 0.35 15.11 11.80
C ARG A 212 1.26 15.35 10.60
N LEU A 213 0.66 15.72 9.46
CA LEU A 213 1.41 16.02 8.25
C LEU A 213 2.16 17.33 8.40
N ASP A 214 1.52 18.35 9.01
CA ASP A 214 2.12 19.66 9.27
C ASP A 214 3.35 19.53 10.20
N ARG A 215 3.26 18.70 11.26
CA ARG A 215 4.40 18.40 12.14
C ARG A 215 5.53 17.72 11.39
N LEU A 216 5.22 16.70 10.58
CA LEU A 216 6.21 15.99 9.78
C LEU A 216 6.99 16.95 8.89
N VAL A 217 6.29 17.84 8.18
CA VAL A 217 6.95 18.86 7.33
C VAL A 217 7.77 19.85 8.15
N ALA A 218 7.25 20.31 9.30
CA ALA A 218 7.98 21.20 10.20
C ALA A 218 9.25 20.54 10.76
N ASP A 219 9.22 19.25 11.08
CA ASP A 219 10.38 18.51 11.55
C ASP A 219 11.41 18.34 10.44
N LEU A 220 11.00 17.98 9.22
CA LEU A 220 11.89 17.90 8.05
C LEU A 220 12.52 19.26 7.72
N ALA A 221 11.75 20.35 7.79
CA ALA A 221 12.27 21.68 7.55
C ALA A 221 13.29 22.10 8.63
N ARG A 222 13.13 21.62 9.86
CA ARG A 222 14.03 21.90 10.98
C ARG A 222 15.34 21.15 10.90
N GLU A 223 15.31 19.85 10.53
CA GLU A 223 16.53 19.05 10.33
C GLU A 223 17.43 19.62 9.23
N ARG A 224 16.83 20.21 8.19
CA ARG A 224 17.58 20.95 7.16
C ARG A 224 18.43 22.11 7.71
N ILE A 225 17.96 22.79 8.77
CA ILE A 225 18.63 23.99 9.31
C ILE A 225 19.86 23.59 10.15
N VAL A 226 19.90 22.36 10.63
CA VAL A 226 20.96 21.85 11.53
C VAL A 226 22.08 21.15 10.74
N ALA A 227 21.87 20.84 9.46
CA ALA A 227 22.84 20.22 8.56
C ALA A 227 23.59 21.28 7.72
#